data_fc4ecd9f4a119a6b0603e31a81823b77
#
_entry.id   fc4ecd9f4a119a6b0603e31a81823b77
#
_cell.length_a   1.000
_cell.length_b   1.000
_cell.length_c   1.000
_cell.angle_alpha   90.00
_cell.angle_beta   90.00
_cell.angle_gamma   90.00
#
_symmetry.space_group_name_H-M   'P 1'
#
loop_
_entity.id
_entity.type
_entity.pdbx_description
1 polymer ?
#
loop_
_entity_poly.entity_id
_entity_poly.type
_entity_poly.pdbx_seq_one_letter_code
_entity_poly.pdbx_strand_id
1 'polypeptide(L)'
;QMSFWGAKVITGLFGAIPLVGEPIQVWLLGGFAPDNAALNRFFSLHFLLPFVIAGVVILHIWALHIPGSSNPTGVEVKQESDTLPFHPYYTAKDGFGLGVALILYFALVFFLPNTLGHPDNYIEANPLSTPAHIVPEWYFWPFYAILRAFTVDFLFFPAKLLGVIAMFGSILVWFILPWLDKSPVHSGNYRPQFKIWFLVLIVDVTQSFVKYVILGQRDGGVAKAA
;
A
#
# COMPACT_ATOMS: atom_id res chain seq x y z
N GLN A 1 9.00 -18.76 1.60
CA GLN A 1 9.04 -18.14 2.95
C GLN A 1 8.13 -16.90 3.00
N MET A 2 8.40 -15.88 2.18
CA MET A 2 7.65 -14.61 2.25
C MET A 2 6.16 -14.77 1.95
N SER A 3 5.78 -15.57 0.94
CA SER A 3 4.38 -15.81 0.61
C SER A 3 3.62 -16.56 1.71
N PHE A 4 4.21 -17.62 2.26
CA PHE A 4 3.62 -18.40 3.34
C PHE A 4 3.39 -17.57 4.59
N TRP A 5 4.45 -16.89 5.06
CA TRP A 5 4.38 -16.07 6.27
C TRP A 5 3.56 -14.80 6.06
N GLY A 6 3.62 -14.22 4.84
CA GLY A 6 2.76 -13.11 4.46
C GLY A 6 1.27 -13.47 4.55
N ALA A 7 0.88 -14.62 4.00
CA ALA A 7 -0.50 -15.12 4.10
C ALA A 7 -0.93 -15.32 5.57
N LYS A 8 -0.06 -15.89 6.40
CA LYS A 8 -0.33 -16.10 7.83
C LYS A 8 -0.46 -14.79 8.60
N VAL A 9 0.42 -13.83 8.36
CA VAL A 9 0.40 -12.52 9.03
C VAL A 9 -0.81 -11.69 8.61
N ILE A 10 -1.08 -11.58 7.30
CA ILE A 10 -2.20 -10.76 6.80
C ILE A 10 -3.54 -11.32 7.29
N THR A 11 -3.75 -12.62 7.21
CA THR A 11 -4.98 -13.24 7.76
C THR A 11 -5.03 -13.13 9.27
N GLY A 12 -3.89 -13.16 9.95
CA GLY A 12 -3.76 -12.96 11.39
C GLY A 12 -4.17 -11.57 11.90
N LEU A 13 -4.22 -10.55 11.00
CA LEU A 13 -4.74 -9.23 11.36
C LEU A 13 -6.24 -9.29 11.71
N PHE A 14 -7.01 -10.13 11.03
CA PHE A 14 -8.42 -10.35 11.36
C PHE A 14 -8.60 -10.95 12.75
N GLY A 15 -7.65 -11.79 13.20
CA GLY A 15 -7.65 -12.34 14.55
C GLY A 15 -7.53 -11.31 15.69
N ALA A 16 -7.27 -10.03 15.36
CA ALA A 16 -7.32 -8.95 16.34
C ALA A 16 -8.75 -8.50 16.69
N ILE A 17 -9.75 -8.84 15.86
CA ILE A 17 -11.14 -8.44 16.07
C ILE A 17 -11.72 -9.29 17.21
N PRO A 18 -12.22 -8.68 18.29
CA PRO A 18 -12.81 -9.42 19.40
C PRO A 18 -13.98 -10.30 18.94
N LEU A 19 -14.13 -11.46 19.55
CA LEU A 19 -15.21 -12.44 19.38
C LEU A 19 -15.24 -13.15 18.02
N VAL A 20 -15.06 -12.46 16.92
CA VAL A 20 -15.22 -13.00 15.55
C VAL A 20 -13.91 -13.14 14.78
N GLY A 21 -12.81 -12.62 15.31
CA GLY A 21 -11.54 -12.56 14.59
C GLY A 21 -10.95 -13.92 14.26
N GLU A 22 -10.91 -14.83 15.23
CA GLU A 22 -10.39 -16.19 15.02
C GLU A 22 -11.24 -17.00 14.03
N PRO A 23 -12.58 -17.05 14.15
CA PRO A 23 -13.42 -17.65 13.13
C PRO A 23 -13.21 -17.12 11.73
N ILE A 24 -13.05 -15.79 11.57
CA ILE A 24 -12.77 -15.17 10.27
C ILE A 24 -11.40 -15.62 9.73
N GLN A 25 -10.37 -15.62 10.57
CA GLN A 25 -9.03 -16.07 10.19
C GLN A 25 -9.04 -17.52 9.72
N VAL A 26 -9.66 -18.41 10.49
CA VAL A 26 -9.79 -19.84 10.14
C VAL A 26 -10.58 -20.02 8.84
N TRP A 27 -11.65 -19.26 8.67
CA TRP A 27 -12.44 -19.28 7.43
C TRP A 27 -11.62 -18.81 6.23
N LEU A 28 -10.84 -17.72 6.34
CA LEU A 28 -9.97 -17.22 5.26
C LEU A 28 -8.91 -18.22 4.88
N LEU A 29 -8.24 -18.83 5.84
CA LEU A 29 -7.21 -19.84 5.62
C LEU A 29 -7.76 -21.19 5.17
N GLY A 30 -9.02 -21.51 5.56
CA GLY A 30 -9.58 -22.85 5.41
C GLY A 30 -9.00 -23.87 6.37
N GLY A 31 -8.37 -23.39 7.47
CA GLY A 31 -7.70 -24.17 8.49
C GLY A 31 -6.93 -23.28 9.47
N PHE A 32 -6.09 -23.88 10.30
CA PHE A 32 -5.30 -23.16 11.31
C PHE A 32 -3.94 -22.64 10.78
N ALA A 33 -3.55 -23.07 9.59
CA ALA A 33 -2.32 -22.64 8.91
C ALA A 33 -2.58 -22.47 7.42
N PRO A 34 -1.73 -21.68 6.70
CA PRO A 34 -1.76 -21.64 5.26
C PRO A 34 -1.49 -23.04 4.68
N ASP A 35 -2.42 -23.54 3.88
CA ASP A 35 -2.37 -24.84 3.22
C ASP A 35 -3.10 -24.76 1.87
N ASN A 36 -3.35 -25.87 1.25
CA ASN A 36 -3.95 -25.97 -0.08
C ASN A 36 -5.26 -25.17 -0.21
N ALA A 37 -6.10 -25.14 0.82
CA ALA A 37 -7.33 -24.34 0.83
C ALA A 37 -7.05 -22.83 0.70
N ALA A 38 -6.10 -22.30 1.49
CA ALA A 38 -5.65 -20.91 1.40
C ALA A 38 -5.02 -20.62 0.04
N LEU A 39 -4.13 -21.50 -0.43
CA LEU A 39 -3.45 -21.35 -1.71
C LEU A 39 -4.44 -21.21 -2.87
N ASN A 40 -5.41 -22.09 -2.98
CA ASN A 40 -6.40 -22.07 -4.05
C ASN A 40 -7.28 -20.81 -3.99
N ARG A 41 -7.72 -20.41 -2.81
CA ARG A 41 -8.56 -19.21 -2.63
C ARG A 41 -7.80 -17.94 -3.03
N PHE A 42 -6.61 -17.75 -2.50
CA PHE A 42 -5.81 -16.55 -2.78
C PHE A 42 -5.28 -16.55 -4.22
N PHE A 43 -4.92 -17.69 -4.78
CA PHE A 43 -4.55 -17.78 -6.19
C PHE A 43 -5.70 -17.38 -7.11
N SER A 44 -6.90 -17.89 -6.86
CA SER A 44 -8.08 -17.56 -7.68
C SER A 44 -8.41 -16.06 -7.62
N LEU A 45 -8.34 -15.46 -6.42
CA LEU A 45 -8.55 -14.02 -6.26
C LEU A 45 -7.43 -13.21 -6.92
N HIS A 46 -6.16 -13.60 -6.73
CA HIS A 46 -5.03 -12.92 -7.33
C HIS A 46 -5.02 -12.99 -8.86
N PHE A 47 -5.56 -14.07 -9.44
CA PHE A 47 -5.77 -14.19 -10.87
C PHE A 47 -6.91 -13.30 -11.37
N LEU A 48 -8.03 -13.24 -10.65
CA LEU A 48 -9.23 -12.49 -11.06
C LEU A 48 -9.11 -10.99 -10.84
N LEU A 49 -8.59 -10.56 -9.69
CA LEU A 49 -8.57 -9.15 -9.27
C LEU A 49 -7.85 -8.21 -10.26
N PRO A 50 -6.74 -8.57 -10.92
CA PRO A 50 -6.12 -7.70 -11.92
C PRO A 50 -7.06 -7.31 -13.06
N PHE A 51 -7.90 -8.23 -13.53
CA PHE A 51 -8.89 -7.95 -14.58
C PHE A 51 -10.02 -7.06 -14.06
N VAL A 52 -10.47 -7.28 -12.83
CA VAL A 52 -11.45 -6.40 -12.18
C VAL A 52 -10.87 -5.00 -12.02
N ILE A 53 -9.63 -4.86 -11.59
CA ILE A 53 -8.93 -3.58 -11.46
C ILE A 53 -8.81 -2.90 -12.82
N ALA A 54 -8.43 -3.62 -13.88
CA ALA A 54 -8.37 -3.07 -15.23
C ALA A 54 -9.73 -2.53 -15.68
N GLY A 55 -10.82 -3.26 -15.41
CA GLY A 55 -12.19 -2.77 -15.67
C GLY A 55 -12.53 -1.51 -14.88
N VAL A 56 -12.18 -1.47 -13.60
CA VAL A 56 -12.39 -0.26 -12.75
C VAL A 56 -11.55 0.91 -13.24
N VAL A 57 -10.32 0.69 -13.71
CA VAL A 57 -9.48 1.75 -14.31
C VAL A 57 -10.14 2.33 -15.56
N ILE A 58 -10.73 1.50 -16.43
CA ILE A 58 -11.48 1.99 -17.59
C ILE A 58 -12.62 2.91 -17.15
N LEU A 59 -13.41 2.49 -16.17
CA LEU A 59 -14.49 3.31 -15.61
C LEU A 59 -13.96 4.61 -14.96
N HIS A 60 -12.81 4.55 -14.30
CA HIS A 60 -12.16 5.69 -13.67
C HIS A 60 -11.74 6.74 -14.71
N ILE A 61 -11.13 6.31 -15.81
CA ILE A 61 -10.76 7.19 -16.92
C ILE A 61 -12.00 7.73 -17.63
N TRP A 62 -13.03 6.92 -17.82
CA TRP A 62 -14.31 7.40 -18.38
C TRP A 62 -14.93 8.48 -17.50
N ALA A 63 -14.97 8.29 -16.19
CA ALA A 63 -15.49 9.29 -15.24
C ALA A 63 -14.67 10.59 -15.27
N LEU A 64 -13.34 10.52 -15.43
CA LEU A 64 -12.48 11.69 -15.60
C LEU A 64 -12.86 12.51 -16.84
N HIS A 65 -13.24 11.86 -17.92
CA HIS A 65 -13.60 12.51 -19.16
C HIS A 65 -14.95 13.26 -19.11
N ILE A 66 -15.79 13.00 -18.10
CA ILE A 66 -17.08 13.73 -17.94
C ILE A 66 -16.84 15.22 -17.61
N PRO A 67 -16.10 15.55 -16.52
CA PRO A 67 -15.78 16.94 -16.19
C PRO A 67 -14.53 17.45 -16.92
N GLY A 68 -13.71 16.56 -17.48
CA GLY A 68 -12.40 16.87 -18.03
C GLY A 68 -11.30 17.05 -16.98
N SER A 69 -10.07 17.24 -17.45
CA SER A 69 -8.89 17.43 -16.58
C SER A 69 -8.86 18.86 -16.02
N SER A 70 -8.50 18.98 -14.74
CA SER A 70 -8.14 20.27 -14.15
C SER A 70 -6.68 20.62 -14.49
N ASN A 71 -6.26 21.83 -14.15
CA ASN A 71 -4.89 22.29 -14.33
C ASN A 71 -4.21 22.56 -12.98
N PRO A 72 -2.84 22.58 -12.92
CA PRO A 72 -2.12 22.78 -11.66
C PRO A 72 -2.36 24.14 -10.98
N THR A 73 -2.81 25.13 -11.74
CA THR A 73 -3.09 26.47 -11.21
C THR A 73 -4.51 26.60 -10.64
N GLY A 74 -5.41 25.64 -10.92
CA GLY A 74 -6.79 25.66 -10.47
C GLY A 74 -7.64 26.75 -11.11
N VAL A 75 -7.17 27.32 -12.23
CA VAL A 75 -7.90 28.34 -12.99
C VAL A 75 -8.91 27.63 -13.89
N GLU A 76 -10.16 28.09 -13.89
CA GLU A 76 -11.20 27.53 -14.76
C GLU A 76 -10.91 27.83 -16.23
N VAL A 77 -11.08 26.83 -17.07
CA VAL A 77 -11.04 26.96 -18.52
C VAL A 77 -12.33 27.62 -18.97
N LYS A 78 -12.22 28.77 -19.65
CA LYS A 78 -13.39 29.57 -20.12
C LYS A 78 -13.58 29.52 -21.62
N GLN A 79 -12.51 29.27 -22.37
CA GLN A 79 -12.54 29.30 -23.84
C GLN A 79 -11.67 28.19 -24.39
N GLU A 80 -11.91 27.78 -25.63
CA GLU A 80 -11.06 26.80 -26.31
C GLU A 80 -9.58 27.25 -26.44
N SER A 81 -9.37 28.54 -26.53
CA SER A 81 -8.01 29.12 -26.53
C SER A 81 -7.21 28.87 -25.26
N ASP A 82 -7.88 28.52 -24.14
CA ASP A 82 -7.27 28.19 -22.87
C ASP A 82 -6.84 26.70 -22.80
N THR A 83 -7.09 25.95 -23.87
CA THR A 83 -6.81 24.51 -23.94
C THR A 83 -5.76 24.19 -24.99
N LEU A 84 -5.10 23.05 -24.79
CA LEU A 84 -4.23 22.45 -25.81
C LEU A 84 -4.87 21.13 -26.27
N PRO A 85 -4.76 20.78 -27.56
CA PRO A 85 -5.19 19.48 -28.05
C PRO A 85 -4.49 18.34 -27.29
N PHE A 86 -5.24 17.28 -26.97
CA PHE A 86 -4.67 16.11 -26.33
C PHE A 86 -3.57 15.46 -27.20
N HIS A 87 -3.88 15.29 -28.49
CA HIS A 87 -2.90 14.83 -29.47
C HIS A 87 -2.38 16.00 -30.32
N PRO A 88 -1.05 16.16 -30.52
CA PRO A 88 0.05 15.27 -30.08
C PRO A 88 0.65 15.64 -28.71
N TYR A 89 0.25 16.74 -28.07
CA TYR A 89 0.98 17.30 -26.93
C TYR A 89 1.01 16.36 -25.72
N TYR A 90 -0.14 15.88 -25.26
CA TYR A 90 -0.22 15.01 -24.11
C TYR A 90 0.06 13.54 -24.44
N THR A 91 -0.33 13.08 -25.62
CA THR A 91 0.00 11.73 -26.07
C THR A 91 1.50 11.52 -26.22
N ALA A 92 2.26 12.50 -26.73
CA ALA A 92 3.71 12.42 -26.81
C ALA A 92 4.36 12.43 -25.42
N LYS A 93 3.88 13.27 -24.50
CA LYS A 93 4.36 13.34 -23.13
C LYS A 93 4.09 12.06 -22.35
N ASP A 94 2.88 11.53 -22.46
CA ASP A 94 2.50 10.27 -21.81
C ASP A 94 3.28 9.09 -22.40
N GLY A 95 3.42 9.05 -23.72
CA GLY A 95 4.24 8.05 -24.41
C GLY A 95 5.70 8.06 -23.99
N PHE A 96 6.28 9.24 -23.79
CA PHE A 96 7.64 9.35 -23.27
C PHE A 96 7.73 8.83 -21.84
N GLY A 97 6.82 9.25 -20.94
CA GLY A 97 6.80 8.80 -19.55
C GLY A 97 6.62 7.28 -19.45
N LEU A 98 5.70 6.73 -20.23
CA LEU A 98 5.47 5.29 -20.30
C LEU A 98 6.71 4.55 -20.83
N GLY A 99 7.35 5.08 -21.89
CA GLY A 99 8.57 4.50 -22.46
C GLY A 99 9.70 4.42 -21.43
N VAL A 100 9.95 5.49 -20.67
CA VAL A 100 10.95 5.50 -19.59
C VAL A 100 10.60 4.48 -18.51
N ALA A 101 9.33 4.45 -18.06
CA ALA A 101 8.89 3.49 -17.06
C ALA A 101 9.06 2.03 -17.53
N LEU A 102 8.72 1.72 -18.78
CA LEU A 102 8.90 0.38 -19.36
C LEU A 102 10.36 -0.01 -19.50
N ILE A 103 11.25 0.93 -19.88
CA ILE A 103 12.70 0.66 -19.94
C ILE A 103 13.21 0.26 -18.54
N LEU A 104 12.87 1.02 -17.51
CA LEU A 104 13.27 0.70 -16.13
C LEU A 104 12.69 -0.63 -15.66
N TYR A 105 11.40 -0.86 -15.91
CA TYR A 105 10.73 -2.10 -15.58
C TYR A 105 11.37 -3.32 -16.25
N PHE A 106 11.57 -3.26 -17.56
CA PHE A 106 12.18 -4.38 -18.30
C PHE A 106 13.67 -4.55 -17.98
N ALA A 107 14.38 -3.48 -17.63
CA ALA A 107 15.75 -3.58 -17.14
C ALA A 107 15.81 -4.44 -15.86
N LEU A 108 14.90 -4.21 -14.90
CA LEU A 108 14.80 -5.04 -13.71
C LEU A 108 14.42 -6.48 -14.03
N VAL A 109 13.39 -6.69 -14.88
CA VAL A 109 12.88 -8.03 -15.19
C VAL A 109 13.90 -8.89 -15.94
N PHE A 110 14.57 -8.34 -16.95
CA PHE A 110 15.44 -9.12 -17.83
C PHE A 110 16.91 -9.13 -17.43
N PHE A 111 17.40 -8.07 -16.80
CA PHE A 111 18.83 -7.96 -16.49
C PHE A 111 19.13 -8.08 -14.98
N LEU A 112 18.16 -7.77 -14.12
CA LEU A 112 18.35 -7.73 -12.67
C LEU A 112 17.21 -8.47 -11.91
N PRO A 113 16.77 -9.68 -12.35
CA PRO A 113 15.56 -10.33 -11.83
C PRO A 113 15.61 -10.65 -10.32
N ASN A 114 16.80 -10.87 -9.78
CA ASN A 114 16.98 -11.27 -8.38
C ASN A 114 17.36 -10.10 -7.45
N THR A 115 17.56 -8.89 -7.98
CA THR A 115 18.05 -7.74 -7.18
C THR A 115 17.06 -7.33 -6.09
N LEU A 116 15.76 -7.47 -6.36
CA LEU A 116 14.70 -7.16 -5.41
C LEU A 116 14.17 -8.41 -4.68
N GLY A 117 14.77 -9.58 -4.93
CA GLY A 117 14.40 -10.84 -4.28
C GLY A 117 14.98 -10.96 -2.88
N HIS A 118 14.32 -11.76 -2.03
CA HIS A 118 14.82 -12.12 -0.71
C HIS A 118 15.44 -13.51 -0.75
N PRO A 119 16.68 -13.71 -0.23
CA PRO A 119 17.36 -15.01 -0.27
C PRO A 119 16.57 -16.15 0.39
N ASP A 120 15.84 -15.85 1.46
CA ASP A 120 15.06 -16.85 2.20
C ASP A 120 13.94 -17.47 1.35
N ASN A 121 13.56 -16.85 0.23
CA ASN A 121 12.54 -17.42 -0.68
C ASN A 121 13.02 -18.68 -1.44
N TYR A 122 14.32 -18.96 -1.42
CA TYR A 122 14.87 -20.22 -1.94
C TYR A 122 14.79 -21.38 -0.92
N ILE A 123 14.37 -21.10 0.32
CA ILE A 123 14.19 -22.07 1.40
C ILE A 123 12.71 -22.36 1.54
N GLU A 124 12.33 -23.64 1.60
CA GLU A 124 10.95 -24.05 1.84
C GLU A 124 10.45 -23.57 3.21
N ALA A 125 9.22 -23.09 3.27
CA ALA A 125 8.62 -22.63 4.52
C ALA A 125 8.24 -23.81 5.41
N ASN A 126 8.71 -23.80 6.65
CA ASN A 126 8.31 -24.78 7.67
C ASN A 126 7.17 -24.18 8.53
N PRO A 127 5.94 -24.72 8.48
CA PRO A 127 4.80 -24.21 9.26
C PRO A 127 5.02 -24.17 10.77
N LEU A 128 5.93 -25.01 11.27
CA LEU A 128 6.22 -25.16 12.71
C LEU A 128 7.32 -24.23 13.19
N SER A 129 8.06 -23.58 12.29
CA SER A 129 9.20 -22.75 12.65
C SER A 129 9.21 -21.43 11.87
N THR A 130 8.81 -20.35 12.53
CA THR A 130 8.87 -19.00 11.94
C THR A 130 10.32 -18.55 11.86
N PRO A 131 10.81 -18.11 10.69
CA PRO A 131 12.14 -17.53 10.56
C PRO A 131 12.29 -16.27 11.41
N ALA A 132 13.48 -16.07 12.01
CA ALA A 132 13.73 -14.98 12.95
C ALA A 132 13.59 -13.57 12.35
N HIS A 133 13.74 -13.45 11.03
CA HIS A 133 13.80 -12.14 10.32
C HIS A 133 12.73 -11.98 9.26
N ILE A 134 11.56 -12.60 9.42
CA ILE A 134 10.42 -12.36 8.54
C ILE A 134 9.85 -10.96 8.81
N VAL A 135 10.20 -10.03 7.94
CA VAL A 135 9.67 -8.65 7.92
C VAL A 135 9.02 -8.36 6.58
N PRO A 136 8.02 -7.49 6.53
CA PRO A 136 7.40 -7.10 5.26
C PRO A 136 8.40 -6.37 4.37
N GLU A 137 8.13 -6.36 3.07
CA GLU A 137 8.89 -5.60 2.08
C GLU A 137 8.86 -4.09 2.38
N TRP A 138 9.87 -3.36 1.92
CA TRP A 138 10.12 -1.96 2.24
C TRP A 138 8.91 -1.03 2.02
N TYR A 139 8.10 -1.27 1.00
CA TYR A 139 6.92 -0.46 0.69
C TYR A 139 5.77 -0.63 1.71
N PHE A 140 5.80 -1.67 2.55
CA PHE A 140 4.87 -1.85 3.67
C PHE A 140 5.38 -1.28 5.00
N TRP A 141 6.62 -0.84 5.09
CA TRP A 141 7.21 -0.42 6.37
C TRP A 141 6.45 0.71 7.08
N PRO A 142 5.93 1.76 6.40
CA PRO A 142 5.13 2.75 7.09
C PRO A 142 3.90 2.16 7.79
N PHE A 143 3.20 1.26 7.12
CA PHE A 143 2.02 0.58 7.67
C PHE A 143 2.41 -0.39 8.79
N TYR A 144 3.51 -1.08 8.65
CA TYR A 144 4.04 -1.95 9.70
C TYR A 144 4.49 -1.15 10.93
N ALA A 145 5.07 0.03 10.75
CA ALA A 145 5.43 0.93 11.85
C ALA A 145 4.17 1.41 12.61
N ILE A 146 3.11 1.79 11.89
CA ILE A 146 1.82 2.17 12.48
C ILE A 146 1.22 0.99 13.26
N LEU A 147 1.21 -0.21 12.66
CA LEU A 147 0.69 -1.43 13.30
C LEU A 147 1.39 -1.72 14.62
N ARG A 148 2.72 -1.52 14.69
CA ARG A 148 3.54 -1.78 15.88
C ARG A 148 3.69 -0.60 16.84
N ALA A 149 3.11 0.55 16.54
CA ALA A 149 3.19 1.72 17.42
C ALA A 149 2.43 1.52 18.74
N PHE A 150 1.43 0.65 18.75
CA PHE A 150 0.64 0.35 19.93
C PHE A 150 1.26 -0.84 20.68
N THR A 151 1.85 -0.56 21.84
CA THR A 151 2.54 -1.55 22.67
C THR A 151 1.82 -1.88 23.97
N VAL A 152 0.81 -1.10 24.32
CA VAL A 152 0.00 -1.26 25.55
C VAL A 152 -1.48 -1.23 25.21
N ASP A 153 -2.24 -2.01 25.95
CA ASP A 153 -3.69 -2.01 25.83
C ASP A 153 -4.27 -0.68 26.31
N PHE A 154 -5.33 -0.22 25.68
CA PHE A 154 -6.02 1.00 26.07
C PHE A 154 -7.48 0.69 26.42
N LEU A 155 -7.83 0.88 27.69
CA LEU A 155 -9.15 0.50 28.25
C LEU A 155 -9.49 -0.96 27.95
N PHE A 156 -10.49 -1.21 27.10
CA PHE A 156 -10.95 -2.54 26.71
C PHE A 156 -10.38 -3.00 25.35
N PHE A 157 -9.52 -2.19 24.74
CA PHE A 157 -9.00 -2.48 23.40
C PHE A 157 -7.57 -3.01 23.49
N PRO A 158 -7.33 -4.25 23.03
CA PRO A 158 -5.98 -4.80 22.94
C PRO A 158 -5.09 -3.96 22.01
N ALA A 159 -3.82 -3.81 22.33
CA ALA A 159 -2.82 -3.09 21.54
C ALA A 159 -2.80 -3.57 20.08
N LYS A 160 -2.92 -4.87 19.86
CA LYS A 160 -3.00 -5.47 18.51
C LYS A 160 -4.19 -4.91 17.71
N LEU A 161 -5.37 -4.80 18.33
CA LEU A 161 -6.57 -4.25 17.67
C LEU A 161 -6.38 -2.76 17.33
N LEU A 162 -5.83 -1.99 18.28
CA LEU A 162 -5.54 -0.56 18.05
C LEU A 162 -4.59 -0.35 16.90
N GLY A 163 -3.52 -1.15 16.81
CA GLY A 163 -2.59 -1.13 15.70
C GLY A 163 -3.24 -1.45 14.36
N VAL A 164 -4.11 -2.47 14.32
CA VAL A 164 -4.87 -2.84 13.11
C VAL A 164 -5.82 -1.72 12.70
N ILE A 165 -6.58 -1.14 13.63
CA ILE A 165 -7.49 0.00 13.35
C ILE A 165 -6.70 1.20 12.83
N ALA A 166 -5.58 1.55 13.46
CA ALA A 166 -4.75 2.67 13.03
C ALA A 166 -4.15 2.45 11.63
N MET A 167 -3.65 1.25 11.36
CA MET A 167 -3.09 0.89 10.05
C MET A 167 -4.16 0.99 8.95
N PHE A 168 -5.32 0.35 9.12
CA PHE A 168 -6.40 0.46 8.13
C PHE A 168 -6.97 1.88 8.07
N GLY A 169 -7.08 2.58 9.19
CA GLY A 169 -7.51 3.98 9.26
C GLY A 169 -6.62 4.89 8.45
N SER A 170 -5.30 4.69 8.48
CA SER A 170 -4.33 5.46 7.67
C SER A 170 -4.53 5.31 6.16
N ILE A 171 -5.10 4.19 5.73
CA ILE A 171 -5.46 3.94 4.32
C ILE A 171 -6.86 4.49 4.02
N LEU A 172 -7.82 4.19 4.89
CA LEU A 172 -9.23 4.54 4.68
C LEU A 172 -9.48 6.06 4.68
N VAL A 173 -8.65 6.84 5.39
CA VAL A 173 -8.76 8.31 5.39
C VAL A 173 -8.69 8.91 3.98
N TRP A 174 -7.96 8.29 3.06
CA TRP A 174 -7.85 8.76 1.68
C TRP A 174 -9.16 8.63 0.90
N PHE A 175 -9.99 7.63 1.22
CA PHE A 175 -11.30 7.46 0.59
C PHE A 175 -12.30 8.52 1.02
N ILE A 176 -12.21 9.02 2.26
CA ILE A 176 -13.11 10.04 2.80
C ILE A 176 -12.59 11.47 2.61
N LEU A 177 -11.36 11.63 2.12
CA LEU A 177 -10.72 12.92 1.92
C LEU A 177 -11.54 13.89 1.04
N PRO A 178 -12.20 13.47 -0.07
CA PRO A 178 -13.02 14.36 -0.88
C PRO A 178 -14.17 15.04 -0.12
N TRP A 179 -14.71 14.38 0.91
CA TRP A 179 -15.75 14.95 1.77
C TRP A 179 -15.20 15.76 2.95
N LEU A 180 -13.98 15.48 3.35
CA LEU A 180 -13.28 16.21 4.42
C LEU A 180 -12.69 17.53 3.90
N ASP A 181 -12.20 17.56 2.68
CA ASP A 181 -11.62 18.77 2.08
C ASP A 181 -12.72 19.70 1.56
N LYS A 182 -13.07 20.67 2.38
CA LYS A 182 -14.08 21.71 2.08
C LYS A 182 -13.47 23.02 1.55
N SER A 183 -12.20 23.01 1.15
CA SER A 183 -11.53 24.21 0.68
C SER A 183 -12.12 24.67 -0.67
N PRO A 184 -12.48 25.93 -0.82
CA PRO A 184 -12.89 26.49 -2.10
C PRO A 184 -11.71 26.63 -3.08
N VAL A 185 -10.48 26.56 -2.59
CA VAL A 185 -9.26 26.63 -3.41
C VAL A 185 -8.84 25.22 -3.80
N HIS A 186 -9.02 24.86 -5.07
CA HIS A 186 -8.72 23.52 -5.58
C HIS A 186 -7.22 23.24 -5.66
N SER A 187 -6.41 24.24 -6.05
CA SER A 187 -4.96 24.05 -6.20
C SER A 187 -4.21 24.10 -4.87
N GLY A 188 -3.45 23.05 -4.56
CA GLY A 188 -2.55 23.02 -3.40
C GLY A 188 -1.46 24.11 -3.45
N ASN A 189 -1.19 24.69 -4.62
CA ASN A 189 -0.20 25.77 -4.78
C ASN A 189 -0.59 27.02 -4.00
N TYR A 190 -1.86 27.27 -3.84
CA TYR A 190 -2.41 28.45 -3.14
C TYR A 190 -2.89 28.12 -1.73
N ARG A 191 -2.51 26.94 -1.20
CA ARG A 191 -2.89 26.47 0.14
C ARG A 191 -1.64 26.23 0.99
N PRO A 192 -1.06 27.28 1.63
CA PRO A 192 0.21 27.16 2.35
C PRO A 192 0.16 26.12 3.48
N GLN A 193 -0.94 26.07 4.24
CA GLN A 193 -1.10 25.07 5.30
C GLN A 193 -1.15 23.64 4.75
N PHE A 194 -1.82 23.42 3.63
CA PHE A 194 -1.84 22.11 2.95
C PHE A 194 -0.42 21.67 2.56
N LYS A 195 0.39 22.58 2.00
CA LYS A 195 1.79 22.27 1.67
C LYS A 195 2.61 21.87 2.88
N ILE A 196 2.45 22.57 4.01
CA ILE A 196 3.17 22.26 5.24
C ILE A 196 2.80 20.85 5.72
N TRP A 197 1.52 20.55 5.84
CA TRP A 197 1.07 19.25 6.29
C TRP A 197 1.43 18.12 5.32
N PHE A 198 1.39 18.39 4.01
CA PHE A 198 1.87 17.44 3.01
C PHE A 198 3.37 17.15 3.16
N LEU A 199 4.19 18.18 3.39
CA LEU A 199 5.62 18.00 3.65
C LEU A 199 5.87 17.23 4.95
N VAL A 200 5.12 17.52 6.01
CA VAL A 200 5.19 16.75 7.27
C VAL A 200 4.89 15.28 7.02
N LEU A 201 3.84 14.97 6.27
CA LEU A 201 3.50 13.60 5.90
C LEU A 201 4.65 12.91 5.13
N ILE A 202 5.24 13.59 4.13
CA ILE A 202 6.37 13.05 3.36
C ILE A 202 7.57 12.77 4.27
N VAL A 203 7.90 13.69 5.18
CA VAL A 203 9.01 13.54 6.13
C VAL A 203 8.73 12.36 7.07
N ASP A 204 7.53 12.24 7.60
CA ASP A 204 7.15 11.16 8.52
C ASP A 204 7.24 9.78 7.85
N VAL A 205 6.68 9.65 6.65
CA VAL A 205 6.78 8.40 5.84
C VAL A 205 8.24 8.08 5.53
N THR A 206 9.05 9.08 5.15
CA THR A 206 10.47 8.89 4.84
C THR A 206 11.27 8.52 6.10
N GLN A 207 11.00 9.13 7.25
CA GLN A 207 11.64 8.78 8.52
C GLN A 207 11.29 7.36 8.96
N SER A 208 10.06 6.94 8.79
CA SER A 208 9.63 5.56 9.07
C SER A 208 10.42 4.57 8.22
N PHE A 209 10.62 4.89 6.94
CA PHE A 209 11.46 4.12 6.02
C PHE A 209 12.93 4.08 6.49
N VAL A 210 13.54 5.25 6.74
CA VAL A 210 14.94 5.37 7.16
C VAL A 210 15.20 4.67 8.49
N LYS A 211 14.32 4.84 9.46
CA LYS A 211 14.41 4.19 10.76
C LYS A 211 14.41 2.67 10.63
N TYR A 212 13.57 2.12 9.75
CA TYR A 212 13.51 0.69 9.52
C TYR A 212 14.74 0.15 8.77
N VAL A 213 15.23 0.87 7.75
CA VAL A 213 16.43 0.49 6.99
C VAL A 213 17.69 0.56 7.88
N ILE A 214 17.86 1.67 8.60
CA ILE A 214 19.11 1.91 9.33
C ILE A 214 19.11 1.24 10.70
N LEU A 215 17.98 1.22 11.41
CA LEU A 215 17.88 0.65 12.75
C LEU A 215 17.47 -0.81 12.74
N GLY A 216 16.57 -1.22 11.84
CA GLY A 216 16.15 -2.61 11.69
C GLY A 216 17.29 -3.55 11.24
N GLN A 217 18.25 -3.04 10.48
CA GLN A 217 19.47 -3.78 10.16
C GLN A 217 20.49 -3.82 11.32
N ARG A 218 20.46 -2.83 12.23
CA ARG A 218 21.32 -2.83 13.42
C ARG A 218 20.76 -3.65 14.57
N ASP A 219 19.44 -3.73 14.68
CA ASP A 219 18.77 -4.42 15.77
C ASP A 219 18.35 -5.85 15.40
N GLY A 220 19.23 -6.60 14.76
CA GLY A 220 19.13 -8.08 14.74
C GLY A 220 19.01 -8.70 16.14
N GLY A 221 18.83 -7.86 17.17
CA GLY A 221 18.64 -8.18 18.58
C GLY A 221 17.28 -7.85 19.17
N VAL A 222 16.42 -7.05 18.53
CA VAL A 222 15.12 -6.61 19.14
C VAL A 222 13.97 -7.58 18.87
N ALA A 223 14.16 -8.61 18.06
CA ALA A 223 13.17 -9.70 17.95
C ALA A 223 13.13 -10.65 19.15
N LYS A 224 13.84 -10.35 20.25
CA LYS A 224 13.87 -11.18 21.47
C LYS A 224 12.90 -10.76 22.56
N ALA A 225 12.03 -9.80 22.34
CA ALA A 225 11.05 -9.37 23.33
C ALA A 225 9.67 -9.16 22.68
N ALA A 226 9.01 -10.26 22.35
CA ALA A 226 7.53 -10.37 22.29
C ALA A 226 7.15 -11.86 22.20
#